data_b5687194dc6ef494df0579d82be1a86a
#
_entry.id   b5687194dc6ef494df0579d82be1a86a
#
_cell.length_a   1.000
_cell.length_b   1.000
_cell.length_c   1.000
_cell.angle_alpha   90.00
_cell.angle_beta   90.00
_cell.angle_gamma   90.00
#
_symmetry.space_group_name_H-M   'P 1'
#
loop_
_entity.id
_entity.type
_entity.pdbx_description
1 polymer ?
#
loop_
_entity_poly.entity_id
_entity_poly.type
_entity_poly.pdbx_seq_one_letter_code
_entity_poly.pdbx_strand_id
1 'polypeptide(L)'
;AASDVSKRQGWRSQLNPLLQTDLMVIHPPLLFLFYSLCIMVTLHALAAILSPEEDAQKLLRERATPVARVGFAVGTLGIGLGGLWAYTVLDWGGYWAWDPVETASLLPWLCLVLFLHLRITPGRLPSRWTVALGVLPGWFAVHATMVTRANGVWASVHAFVGDGTSSERSQSAIVRLMEL
;
A
#
# COMPACT_ATOMS: atom_id res chain seq x y z
N ALA A 1 3.52 -27.66 37.05
CA ALA A 1 2.70 -27.93 35.84
C ALA A 1 1.71 -26.80 35.50
N ALA A 2 1.01 -26.21 36.51
CA ALA A 2 0.06 -25.10 36.27
C ALA A 2 0.75 -23.82 35.82
N SER A 3 1.96 -23.51 36.31
CA SER A 3 2.72 -22.32 35.95
C SER A 3 3.23 -22.31 34.50
N ASP A 4 3.42 -23.48 33.90
CA ASP A 4 3.93 -23.62 32.52
C ASP A 4 2.81 -23.50 31.50
N VAL A 5 1.60 -23.91 31.86
CA VAL A 5 0.39 -23.71 31.04
C VAL A 5 -0.01 -22.24 31.01
N SER A 6 0.07 -21.53 32.15
CA SER A 6 -0.24 -20.10 32.19
C SER A 6 0.79 -19.24 31.42
N LYS A 7 2.07 -19.63 31.45
CA LYS A 7 3.11 -18.97 30.64
C LYS A 7 2.87 -19.17 29.12
N ARG A 8 2.51 -20.40 28.72
CA ARG A 8 2.19 -20.70 27.31
C ARG A 8 0.93 -19.98 26.82
N GLN A 9 -0.07 -19.81 27.68
CA GLN A 9 -1.24 -18.98 27.39
C GLN A 9 -0.88 -17.49 27.30
N GLY A 10 0.02 -16.98 28.15
CA GLY A 10 0.50 -15.59 28.10
C GLY A 10 1.20 -15.21 26.78
N TRP A 11 1.92 -16.15 26.15
CA TRP A 11 2.55 -15.91 24.83
C TRP A 11 1.55 -15.94 23.68
N ARG A 12 0.43 -16.67 23.79
CA ARG A 12 -0.64 -16.69 22.77
C ARG A 12 -1.58 -15.51 22.87
N SER A 13 -1.61 -14.78 24.00
CA SER A 13 -2.50 -13.63 24.21
C SER A 13 -1.97 -12.30 23.65
N GLN A 14 -0.83 -12.29 22.96
CA GLN A 14 -0.24 -11.05 22.45
C GLN A 14 -0.70 -10.65 21.05
N LEU A 15 -1.33 -11.54 20.28
CA LEU A 15 -1.85 -11.21 18.97
C LEU A 15 -3.35 -10.87 19.10
N ASN A 16 -3.71 -9.65 18.65
CA ASN A 16 -5.10 -9.24 18.59
C ASN A 16 -5.94 -10.30 17.84
N PRO A 17 -7.07 -10.80 18.41
CA PRO A 17 -7.92 -11.80 17.76
C PRO A 17 -8.32 -11.44 16.30
N LEU A 18 -8.48 -10.16 16.01
CA LEU A 18 -8.79 -9.64 14.67
C LEU A 18 -7.68 -9.89 13.64
N LEU A 19 -6.45 -10.16 14.12
CA LEU A 19 -5.31 -10.50 13.27
C LEU A 19 -5.15 -12.01 13.05
N GLN A 20 -5.95 -12.85 13.72
CA GLN A 20 -5.86 -14.32 13.64
C GLN A 20 -6.73 -14.83 12.48
N THR A 21 -6.47 -14.36 11.26
CA THR A 21 -7.20 -14.73 10.04
C THR A 21 -6.24 -15.06 8.91
N ASP A 22 -6.68 -15.87 7.94
CA ASP A 22 -5.91 -16.17 6.74
C ASP A 22 -5.61 -14.91 5.91
N LEU A 23 -6.48 -13.89 5.99
CA LEU A 23 -6.29 -12.61 5.30
C LEU A 23 -5.06 -11.86 5.81
N MET A 24 -4.72 -11.98 7.11
CA MET A 24 -3.48 -11.43 7.67
C MET A 24 -2.23 -12.06 7.07
N VAL A 25 -2.30 -13.32 6.66
CA VAL A 25 -1.17 -14.02 6.03
C VAL A 25 -1.00 -13.64 4.57
N ILE A 26 -2.09 -13.34 3.87
CA ILE A 26 -2.10 -13.15 2.41
C ILE A 26 -2.02 -11.67 2.03
N HIS A 27 -2.83 -10.80 2.64
CA HIS A 27 -2.95 -9.40 2.26
C HIS A 27 -1.64 -8.59 2.39
N PRO A 28 -0.91 -8.58 3.52
CA PRO A 28 0.32 -7.79 3.62
C PRO A 28 1.41 -8.22 2.63
N PRO A 29 1.72 -9.52 2.42
CA PRO A 29 2.66 -9.94 1.41
C PRO A 29 2.30 -9.50 -0.01
N LEU A 30 1.02 -9.51 -0.38
CA LEU A 30 0.57 -9.01 -1.68
C LEU A 30 0.82 -7.50 -1.81
N LEU A 31 0.58 -6.70 -0.77
CA LEU A 31 0.89 -5.27 -0.80
C LEU A 31 2.40 -5.00 -0.91
N PHE A 32 3.25 -5.74 -0.19
CA PHE A 32 4.70 -5.61 -0.33
C PHE A 32 5.18 -6.00 -1.74
N LEU A 33 4.65 -7.06 -2.31
CA LEU A 33 4.93 -7.44 -3.70
C LEU A 33 4.46 -6.35 -4.67
N PHE A 34 3.26 -5.80 -4.49
CA PHE A 34 2.74 -4.70 -5.28
C PHE A 34 3.66 -3.47 -5.22
N TYR A 35 4.07 -3.04 -4.03
CA TYR A 35 4.98 -1.89 -3.88
C TYR A 35 6.35 -2.15 -4.52
N SER A 36 6.86 -3.37 -4.40
CA SER A 36 8.12 -3.76 -5.07
C SER A 36 8.01 -3.66 -6.58
N LEU A 37 6.88 -4.09 -7.17
CA LEU A 37 6.62 -3.96 -8.60
C LEU A 37 6.47 -2.50 -9.03
N CYS A 38 5.84 -1.65 -8.21
CA CYS A 38 5.79 -0.20 -8.45
C CYS A 38 7.20 0.43 -8.48
N ILE A 39 8.07 0.05 -7.53
CA ILE A 39 9.46 0.50 -7.50
C ILE A 39 10.20 0.02 -8.75
N MET A 40 9.99 -1.21 -9.21
CA MET A 40 10.60 -1.71 -10.45
C MET A 40 10.15 -0.89 -11.67
N VAL A 41 8.88 -0.54 -11.80
CA VAL A 41 8.39 0.37 -12.87
C VAL A 41 9.13 1.71 -12.81
N THR A 42 9.26 2.27 -11.62
CA THR A 42 9.97 3.53 -11.39
C THR A 42 11.44 3.45 -11.77
N LEU A 43 12.13 2.37 -11.41
CA LEU A 43 13.54 2.18 -11.79
C LEU A 43 13.73 2.11 -13.31
N HIS A 44 12.82 1.45 -14.03
CA HIS A 44 12.84 1.45 -15.50
C HIS A 44 12.55 2.84 -16.08
N ALA A 45 11.65 3.60 -15.48
CA ALA A 45 11.36 4.97 -15.90
C ALA A 45 12.56 5.91 -15.65
N LEU A 46 13.24 5.78 -14.51
CA LEU A 46 14.46 6.53 -14.22
C LEU A 46 15.60 6.16 -15.17
N ALA A 47 15.78 4.88 -15.47
CA ALA A 47 16.76 4.43 -16.47
C ALA A 47 16.45 5.01 -17.86
N ALA A 48 15.17 5.13 -18.21
CA ALA A 48 14.74 5.76 -19.48
C ALA A 48 15.10 7.25 -19.56
N ILE A 49 15.18 7.97 -18.43
CA ILE A 49 15.63 9.38 -18.42
C ILE A 49 17.08 9.50 -18.87
N LEU A 50 17.91 8.52 -18.56
CA LEU A 50 19.34 8.50 -18.85
C LEU A 50 19.66 7.88 -20.23
N SER A 51 18.65 7.38 -20.93
CA SER A 51 18.79 6.69 -22.22
C SER A 51 18.43 7.61 -23.40
N PRO A 52 19.00 7.38 -24.61
CA PRO A 52 18.50 8.00 -25.84
C PRO A 52 16.99 7.74 -26.03
N GLU A 53 16.29 8.61 -26.71
CA GLU A 53 14.82 8.58 -26.78
C GLU A 53 14.25 7.26 -27.33
N GLU A 54 14.89 6.69 -28.34
CA GLU A 54 14.48 5.38 -28.90
C GLU A 54 14.62 4.24 -27.89
N ASP A 55 15.74 4.19 -27.20
CA ASP A 55 16.00 3.20 -26.15
C ASP A 55 15.07 3.41 -24.93
N ALA A 56 14.80 4.65 -24.56
CA ALA A 56 13.86 4.99 -23.51
C ALA A 56 12.45 4.44 -23.80
N GLN A 57 11.95 4.66 -25.02
CA GLN A 57 10.64 4.13 -25.42
C GLN A 57 10.60 2.61 -25.45
N LYS A 58 11.67 1.98 -25.93
CA LYS A 58 11.82 0.52 -25.92
C LYS A 58 11.82 -0.02 -24.49
N LEU A 59 12.60 0.58 -23.59
CA LEU A 59 12.70 0.20 -22.20
C LEU A 59 11.33 0.28 -21.49
N LEU A 60 10.60 1.38 -21.68
CA LEU A 60 9.28 1.55 -21.09
C LEU A 60 8.28 0.53 -21.63
N ARG A 61 8.31 0.23 -22.95
CA ARG A 61 7.39 -0.71 -23.58
C ARG A 61 7.69 -2.16 -23.20
N GLU A 62 8.94 -2.57 -23.28
CA GLU A 62 9.35 -3.97 -23.18
C GLU A 62 9.63 -4.41 -21.74
N ARG A 63 10.00 -3.50 -20.85
CA ARG A 63 10.35 -3.79 -19.47
C ARG A 63 9.34 -3.21 -18.46
N ALA A 64 9.11 -1.90 -18.48
CA ALA A 64 8.24 -1.28 -17.50
C ALA A 64 6.76 -1.68 -17.65
N THR A 65 6.24 -1.75 -18.88
CA THR A 65 4.82 -2.04 -19.11
C THR A 65 4.40 -3.46 -18.65
N PRO A 66 5.13 -4.55 -18.93
CA PRO A 66 4.79 -5.86 -18.38
C PRO A 66 4.80 -5.89 -16.85
N VAL A 67 5.81 -5.30 -16.21
CA VAL A 67 5.89 -5.18 -14.75
C VAL A 67 4.70 -4.40 -14.20
N ALA A 68 4.33 -3.28 -14.83
CA ALA A 68 3.19 -2.48 -14.44
C ALA A 68 1.86 -3.26 -14.51
N ARG A 69 1.68 -4.12 -15.52
CA ARG A 69 0.49 -4.99 -15.64
C ARG A 69 0.40 -5.99 -14.50
N VAL A 70 1.51 -6.64 -14.17
CA VAL A 70 1.56 -7.56 -13.03
C VAL A 70 1.34 -6.80 -11.73
N GLY A 71 1.99 -5.64 -11.56
CA GLY A 71 1.80 -4.76 -10.41
C GLY A 71 0.35 -4.31 -10.24
N PHE A 72 -0.33 -3.94 -11.34
CA PHE A 72 -1.74 -3.61 -11.32
C PHE A 72 -2.62 -4.77 -10.84
N ALA A 73 -2.40 -5.98 -11.36
CA ALA A 73 -3.16 -7.16 -10.96
C ALA A 73 -2.93 -7.53 -9.49
N VAL A 74 -1.67 -7.56 -9.05
CA VAL A 74 -1.30 -7.86 -7.65
C VAL A 74 -1.84 -6.79 -6.70
N GLY A 75 -1.72 -5.50 -7.07
CA GLY A 75 -2.26 -4.39 -6.29
C GLY A 75 -3.78 -4.44 -6.16
N THR A 76 -4.49 -4.78 -7.24
CA THR A 76 -5.94 -4.95 -7.22
C THR A 76 -6.35 -6.06 -6.25
N LEU A 77 -5.66 -7.22 -6.31
CA LEU A 77 -5.91 -8.32 -5.36
C LEU A 77 -5.56 -7.91 -3.93
N GLY A 78 -4.41 -7.31 -3.70
CA GLY A 78 -3.96 -6.91 -2.38
C GLY A 78 -4.92 -5.90 -1.73
N ILE A 79 -5.24 -4.81 -2.43
CA ILE A 79 -6.17 -3.78 -1.93
C ILE A 79 -7.58 -4.37 -1.75
N GLY A 80 -8.06 -5.18 -2.71
CA GLY A 80 -9.36 -5.82 -2.63
C GLY A 80 -9.50 -6.78 -1.45
N LEU A 81 -8.48 -7.59 -1.15
CA LEU A 81 -8.47 -8.47 0.02
C LEU A 81 -8.39 -7.68 1.33
N GLY A 82 -7.70 -6.53 1.35
CA GLY A 82 -7.71 -5.62 2.50
C GLY A 82 -9.09 -5.07 2.81
N GLY A 83 -9.81 -4.61 1.79
CA GLY A 83 -11.20 -4.17 1.93
C GLY A 83 -12.14 -5.30 2.37
N LEU A 84 -11.95 -6.52 1.85
CA LEU A 84 -12.72 -7.68 2.30
C LEU A 84 -12.45 -7.98 3.78
N TRP A 85 -11.20 -7.88 4.22
CA TRP A 85 -10.84 -8.05 5.62
C TRP A 85 -11.46 -6.98 6.51
N ALA A 86 -11.39 -5.70 6.10
CA ALA A 86 -12.03 -4.59 6.80
C ALA A 86 -13.53 -4.82 7.00
N TYR A 87 -14.19 -5.32 5.97
CA TYR A 87 -15.64 -5.57 5.99
C TYR A 87 -16.05 -6.80 6.80
N THR A 88 -15.33 -7.93 6.67
CA THR A 88 -15.76 -9.22 7.23
C THR A 88 -15.26 -9.51 8.63
N VAL A 89 -14.13 -8.93 9.04
CA VAL A 89 -13.42 -9.29 10.27
C VAL A 89 -13.17 -8.10 11.18
N LEU A 90 -12.80 -6.94 10.61
CA LEU A 90 -12.34 -5.80 11.40
C LEU A 90 -13.50 -4.90 11.86
N ASP A 91 -14.68 -5.06 11.29
CA ASP A 91 -15.89 -4.26 11.62
C ASP A 91 -15.67 -2.74 11.56
N TRP A 92 -14.91 -2.28 10.53
CA TRP A 92 -14.61 -0.86 10.33
C TRP A 92 -15.76 -0.07 9.69
N GLY A 93 -16.97 -0.63 9.67
CA GLY A 93 -18.17 0.02 9.16
C GLY A 93 -18.35 -0.03 7.65
N GLY A 94 -17.45 -0.69 6.91
CA GLY A 94 -17.56 -0.83 5.45
C GLY A 94 -16.34 -1.46 4.81
N TYR A 95 -16.45 -1.64 3.48
CA TYR A 95 -15.37 -2.18 2.66
C TYR A 95 -14.19 -1.21 2.53
N TRP A 96 -14.42 0.10 2.71
CA TRP A 96 -13.43 1.16 2.58
C TRP A 96 -13.71 2.28 3.58
N ALA A 97 -12.76 2.57 4.45
CA ALA A 97 -12.93 3.56 5.52
C ALA A 97 -12.28 4.91 5.23
N TRP A 98 -11.62 5.07 4.07
CA TRP A 98 -10.82 6.26 3.73
C TRP A 98 -9.70 6.57 4.72
N ASP A 99 -9.23 5.53 5.38
CA ASP A 99 -8.10 5.61 6.30
C ASP A 99 -6.83 6.10 5.58
N PRO A 100 -5.92 6.83 6.24
CA PRO A 100 -4.67 7.29 5.63
C PRO A 100 -3.84 6.19 4.99
N VAL A 101 -3.78 4.99 5.59
CA VAL A 101 -3.04 3.84 5.03
C VAL A 101 -3.72 3.27 3.79
N GLU A 102 -5.03 3.14 3.80
CA GLU A 102 -5.83 2.74 2.63
C GLU A 102 -5.64 3.73 1.48
N THR A 103 -5.83 5.02 1.75
CA THR A 103 -5.70 6.09 0.76
C THR A 103 -4.29 6.13 0.17
N ALA A 104 -3.25 6.02 1.02
CA ALA A 104 -1.87 5.98 0.58
C ALA A 104 -1.56 4.77 -0.31
N SER A 105 -2.16 3.60 -0.02
CA SER A 105 -1.98 2.38 -0.84
C SER A 105 -2.69 2.45 -2.20
N LEU A 106 -3.75 3.23 -2.30
CA LEU A 106 -4.49 3.45 -3.54
C LEU A 106 -3.72 4.33 -4.54
N LEU A 107 -2.93 5.29 -4.08
CA LEU A 107 -2.21 6.23 -4.95
C LEU A 107 -1.26 5.55 -5.94
N PRO A 108 -0.35 4.63 -5.56
CA PRO A 108 0.49 3.91 -6.52
C PRO A 108 -0.32 3.06 -7.49
N TRP A 109 -1.47 2.52 -7.08
CA TRP A 109 -2.37 1.77 -7.96
C TRP A 109 -2.97 2.69 -9.03
N LEU A 110 -3.48 3.87 -8.66
CA LEU A 110 -3.98 4.88 -9.61
C LEU A 110 -2.89 5.33 -10.59
N CYS A 111 -1.65 5.49 -10.11
CA CYS A 111 -0.52 5.83 -10.99
C CYS A 111 -0.23 4.73 -12.01
N LEU A 112 -0.33 3.44 -11.62
CA LEU A 112 -0.20 2.34 -12.58
C LEU A 112 -1.35 2.34 -13.60
N VAL A 113 -2.59 2.62 -13.18
CA VAL A 113 -3.74 2.76 -14.08
C VAL A 113 -3.45 3.84 -15.13
N LEU A 114 -3.05 5.03 -14.70
CA LEU A 114 -2.68 6.13 -15.59
C LEU A 114 -1.54 5.74 -16.55
N PHE A 115 -0.45 5.20 -16.02
CA PHE A 115 0.71 4.76 -16.80
C PHE A 115 0.30 3.76 -17.89
N LEU A 116 -0.48 2.74 -17.54
CA LEU A 116 -0.92 1.71 -18.46
C LEU A 116 -1.86 2.26 -19.54
N HIS A 117 -2.81 3.15 -19.19
CA HIS A 117 -3.73 3.76 -20.16
C HIS A 117 -2.99 4.65 -21.18
N LEU A 118 -2.01 5.41 -20.73
CA LEU A 118 -1.21 6.25 -21.61
C LEU A 118 -0.29 5.43 -22.52
N ARG A 119 0.12 4.25 -22.11
CA ARG A 119 0.90 3.32 -22.94
C ARG A 119 0.06 2.63 -24.02
N ILE A 120 -1.24 2.47 -23.81
CA ILE A 120 -2.16 1.86 -24.78
C ILE A 120 -2.50 2.84 -25.92
N THR A 121 -2.38 4.15 -25.72
CA THR A 121 -2.73 5.19 -26.72
C THR A 121 -1.45 5.80 -27.32
N PRO A 122 -0.89 5.25 -28.41
CA PRO A 122 0.33 5.75 -29.00
C PRO A 122 0.16 7.20 -29.51
N GLY A 123 1.20 8.01 -29.33
CA GLY A 123 1.30 9.34 -29.95
C GLY A 123 0.56 10.48 -29.25
N ARG A 124 -0.11 10.25 -28.11
CA ARG A 124 -0.84 11.32 -27.39
C ARG A 124 0.01 12.15 -26.44
N LEU A 125 1.10 11.60 -25.90
CA LEU A 125 1.95 12.35 -24.97
C LEU A 125 3.41 12.36 -25.41
N PRO A 126 4.12 13.48 -25.22
CA PRO A 126 5.57 13.54 -25.33
C PRO A 126 6.22 12.48 -24.42
N SER A 127 7.36 11.94 -24.85
CA SER A 127 8.11 10.89 -24.11
C SER A 127 8.38 11.26 -22.66
N ARG A 128 8.70 12.53 -22.39
CA ARG A 128 8.96 13.07 -21.05
C ARG A 128 7.79 12.87 -20.06
N TRP A 129 6.55 13.02 -20.51
CA TRP A 129 5.37 12.82 -19.65
C TRP A 129 5.14 11.34 -19.34
N THR A 130 5.37 10.47 -20.30
CA THR A 130 5.28 9.02 -20.09
C THR A 130 6.32 8.55 -19.08
N VAL A 131 7.56 9.09 -19.17
CA VAL A 131 8.62 8.81 -18.20
C VAL A 131 8.26 9.34 -16.82
N ALA A 132 7.81 10.60 -16.74
CA ALA A 132 7.40 11.21 -15.46
C ALA A 132 6.31 10.39 -14.76
N LEU A 133 5.30 9.95 -15.52
CA LEU A 133 4.23 9.08 -14.99
C LEU A 133 4.73 7.69 -14.57
N GLY A 134 5.78 7.18 -15.22
CA GLY A 134 6.43 5.94 -14.81
C GLY A 134 7.19 6.04 -13.46
N VAL A 135 7.59 7.25 -13.05
CA VAL A 135 8.27 7.48 -11.77
C VAL A 135 7.29 7.50 -10.59
N LEU A 136 6.04 7.93 -10.80
CA LEU A 136 5.05 8.11 -9.74
C LEU A 136 4.68 6.85 -8.95
N PRO A 137 4.52 5.66 -9.56
CA PRO A 137 4.11 4.46 -8.82
C PRO A 137 5.06 4.12 -7.67
N GLY A 138 6.38 4.15 -7.89
CA GLY A 138 7.36 3.87 -6.84
C GLY A 138 7.45 4.99 -5.82
N TRP A 139 7.33 6.25 -6.25
CA TRP A 139 7.27 7.37 -5.32
C TRP A 139 6.13 7.22 -4.32
N PHE A 140 4.92 6.93 -4.81
CA PHE A 140 3.76 6.72 -3.93
C PHE A 140 3.81 5.40 -3.16
N ALA A 141 4.49 4.36 -3.64
CA ALA A 141 4.72 3.15 -2.87
C ALA A 141 5.62 3.42 -1.64
N VAL A 142 6.67 4.22 -1.81
CA VAL A 142 7.51 4.69 -0.69
C VAL A 142 6.68 5.56 0.26
N HIS A 143 5.88 6.50 -0.26
CA HIS A 143 4.98 7.31 0.54
C HIS A 143 4.00 6.45 1.36
N ALA A 144 3.35 5.46 0.75
CA ALA A 144 2.44 4.55 1.45
C ALA A 144 3.14 3.78 2.58
N THR A 145 4.39 3.36 2.34
CA THR A 145 5.21 2.71 3.38
C THR A 145 5.51 3.67 4.53
N MET A 146 5.81 4.93 4.25
CA MET A 146 6.04 5.96 5.28
C MET A 146 4.77 6.22 6.09
N VAL A 147 3.60 6.37 5.44
CA VAL A 147 2.32 6.58 6.12
C VAL A 147 2.01 5.41 7.06
N THR A 148 2.19 4.17 6.60
CA THR A 148 1.97 2.95 7.42
C THR A 148 2.90 2.89 8.63
N ARG A 149 4.13 3.42 8.53
CA ARG A 149 5.14 3.41 9.61
C ARG A 149 5.08 4.63 10.52
N ALA A 150 4.37 5.67 10.15
CA ALA A 150 4.23 6.92 10.90
C ALA A 150 3.22 6.78 12.05
N ASN A 151 3.35 5.73 12.86
CA ASN A 151 2.49 5.47 14.01
C ASN A 151 2.39 6.70 14.93
N GLY A 152 1.16 7.13 15.22
CA GLY A 152 0.88 8.25 16.10
C GLY A 152 0.92 9.64 15.44
N VAL A 153 1.35 9.76 14.17
CA VAL A 153 1.26 11.00 13.38
C VAL A 153 -0.13 11.11 12.74
N TRP A 154 -0.66 9.98 12.27
CA TRP A 154 -1.97 9.89 11.64
C TRP A 154 -2.85 8.97 12.46
N ALA A 155 -4.10 9.36 12.70
CA ALA A 155 -5.10 8.47 13.24
C ALA A 155 -5.43 7.43 12.15
N SER A 156 -5.08 6.17 12.38
CA SER A 156 -5.28 5.09 11.43
C SER A 156 -5.83 3.85 12.13
N VAL A 157 -6.84 3.22 11.50
CA VAL A 157 -7.39 1.93 11.94
C VAL A 157 -6.39 0.78 11.75
N HIS A 158 -5.31 0.99 10.96
CA HIS A 158 -4.21 0.06 10.77
C HIS A 158 -3.15 0.09 11.90
N ALA A 159 -3.35 0.88 12.94
CA ALA A 159 -2.47 0.92 14.11
C ALA A 159 -2.74 -0.26 15.05
N PHE A 160 -2.38 -1.47 14.64
CA PHE A 160 -2.56 -2.70 15.44
C PHE A 160 -1.53 -2.88 16.56
N VAL A 161 -0.45 -2.12 16.54
CA VAL A 161 0.63 -2.16 17.53
C VAL A 161 0.56 -0.88 18.35
N GLY A 162 -0.14 -0.94 19.46
CA GLY A 162 -0.15 0.10 20.45
C GLY A 162 -0.39 -0.52 21.82
N ASP A 163 0.49 -0.24 22.79
CA ASP A 163 0.13 -0.35 24.20
C ASP A 163 -1.19 0.43 24.39
N GLY A 164 -2.10 -0.05 25.24
CA GLY A 164 -3.41 0.55 25.45
C GLY A 164 -3.42 2.07 25.71
N THR A 165 -2.25 2.64 26.03
CA THR A 165 -1.98 4.08 26.18
C THR A 165 -1.92 4.85 24.86
N SER A 166 -1.64 4.21 23.72
CA SER A 166 -1.60 4.89 22.40
C SER A 166 -2.98 5.03 21.78
N SER A 167 -3.87 4.06 22.01
CA SER A 167 -5.27 4.15 21.58
C SER A 167 -6.00 5.28 22.31
N GLU A 168 -5.79 5.43 23.61
CA GLU A 168 -6.35 6.53 24.42
C GLU A 168 -5.79 7.88 24.01
N ARG A 169 -4.48 7.99 23.69
CA ARG A 169 -3.88 9.23 23.19
C ARG A 169 -4.38 9.62 21.80
N SER A 170 -4.58 8.65 20.91
CA SER A 170 -5.13 8.90 19.57
C SER A 170 -6.58 9.35 19.64
N GLN A 171 -7.41 8.71 20.46
CA GLN A 171 -8.81 9.14 20.70
C GLN A 171 -8.87 10.52 21.34
N SER A 172 -8.02 10.81 22.33
CA SER A 172 -7.98 12.14 22.96
C SER A 172 -7.47 13.24 22.03
N ALA A 173 -6.59 12.95 21.09
CA ALA A 173 -6.15 13.90 20.06
C ALA A 173 -7.26 14.21 19.05
N ILE A 174 -8.03 13.20 18.62
CA ILE A 174 -9.18 13.38 17.74
C ILE A 174 -10.28 14.21 18.42
N VAL A 175 -10.60 13.90 19.68
CA VAL A 175 -11.59 14.66 20.46
C VAL A 175 -11.16 16.12 20.59
N ARG A 176 -9.89 16.40 20.88
CA ARG A 176 -9.37 17.78 20.97
C ARG A 176 -9.40 18.53 19.64
N LEU A 177 -9.23 17.83 18.50
CA LEU A 177 -9.35 18.46 17.17
C LEU A 177 -10.80 18.75 16.78
N MET A 178 -11.77 18.05 17.36
CA MET A 178 -13.20 18.30 17.15
C MET A 178 -13.77 19.40 18.06
N GLU A 179 -13.05 19.76 19.10
CA GLU A 179 -13.43 20.84 20.06
C GLU A 179 -12.84 22.21 19.70
N LEU A 180 -12.03 22.32 18.62
CA LEU A 180 -11.50 23.57 18.05
C LEU A 180 -12.28 24.02 16.82
#